data_367d9dad2e3054656a8f0041d7e817d8
#
_entry.id   367d9dad2e3054656a8f0041d7e817d8
#
_cell.length_a   1.000
_cell.length_b   1.000
_cell.length_c   1.000
_cell.angle_alpha   90.00
_cell.angle_beta   90.00
_cell.angle_gamma   90.00
#
_symmetry.space_group_name_H-M   'P 1'
#
loop_
_entity.id
_entity.type
_entity.pdbx_description
1 polymer ?
#
loop_
_entity_poly.entity_id
_entity_poly.type
_entity_poly.pdbx_seq_one_letter_code
_entity_poly.pdbx_strand_id
1 'polypeptide(L)'
;MKKYIAIVLMTAGLYTQAQEMTLPTFTQYLADNEFVISPVYAGIGDYVKIRGNALTQWVGIKDAPDTQTLVGDVRLGQKSGVGGLIYNDSNGNTRQMGARVSFAHHLTLNNADDRFLSFGISYNINQFRLEANEFDSDGDGTPGVNDPGITDNRSTTNHNFDVGVLFRSGGFFASLNASNILNKELDLFAISEPNTLRNYYLYTGYRYKKKITSRFEWEPSVFYQLFESDGRSSTDVNMKMRFWDFEDYYWAGISYRFLNDQFFTPLNVGPMVGMKKGAFYFAYSYQLITNEIQAYSTGTHMVTIGVDIFQGISNCRCMMR
;
A
#
# COMPACT_ATOMS: atom_id res chain seq x y z
N MET A 1 39.55 -3.67 27.15
CA MET A 1 38.68 -4.23 26.09
C MET A 1 37.20 -4.34 26.47
N LYS A 2 36.81 -4.86 27.64
CA LYS A 2 35.37 -4.97 28.01
C LYS A 2 34.60 -3.63 28.10
N LYS A 3 35.25 -2.51 28.43
CA LYS A 3 34.66 -1.17 28.51
C LYS A 3 34.32 -0.56 27.13
N TYR A 4 35.09 -0.90 26.10
CA TYR A 4 34.86 -0.40 24.75
C TYR A 4 33.74 -1.19 24.02
N ILE A 5 33.54 -2.45 24.37
CA ILE A 5 32.44 -3.28 23.86
C ILE A 5 31.09 -2.77 24.40
N ALA A 6 31.05 -2.32 25.66
CA ALA A 6 29.81 -1.74 26.24
C ALA A 6 29.41 -0.40 25.59
N ILE A 7 30.39 0.42 25.18
CA ILE A 7 30.13 1.69 24.49
C ILE A 7 29.62 1.44 23.06
N VAL A 8 30.16 0.46 22.35
CA VAL A 8 29.72 0.08 21.01
C VAL A 8 28.31 -0.55 21.05
N LEU A 9 27.96 -1.28 22.10
CA LEU A 9 26.59 -1.82 22.28
C LEU A 9 25.58 -0.75 22.70
N MET A 10 25.99 0.33 23.37
CA MET A 10 25.11 1.46 23.69
C MET A 10 24.82 2.37 22.49
N THR A 11 25.70 2.44 21.50
CA THR A 11 25.46 3.25 20.29
C THR A 11 24.66 2.52 19.22
N ALA A 12 24.46 1.21 19.33
CA ALA A 12 23.63 0.43 18.39
C ALA A 12 22.12 0.45 18.71
N GLY A 13 21.69 1.12 19.79
CA GLY A 13 20.32 1.04 20.33
C GLY A 13 19.42 2.24 20.11
N LEU A 14 19.79 3.22 19.27
CA LEU A 14 18.99 4.45 19.10
C LEU A 14 18.55 4.69 17.64
N TYR A 15 18.02 3.68 16.98
CA TYR A 15 17.17 3.93 15.82
C TYR A 15 15.72 3.99 16.30
N THR A 16 15.28 5.17 16.74
CA THR A 16 13.87 5.47 16.90
C THR A 16 13.22 5.43 15.53
N GLN A 17 12.31 4.51 15.30
CA GLN A 17 11.56 4.45 14.06
C GLN A 17 10.58 5.63 14.06
N ALA A 18 10.75 6.54 13.11
CA ALA A 18 9.79 7.60 12.89
C ALA A 18 8.46 7.02 12.42
N GLN A 19 7.36 7.52 12.97
CA GLN A 19 6.04 7.15 12.53
C GLN A 19 5.78 7.69 11.12
N GLU A 20 5.24 6.85 10.25
CA GLU A 20 4.93 7.22 8.88
C GLU A 20 3.54 7.81 8.80
N MET A 21 3.40 9.03 8.25
CA MET A 21 2.10 9.65 7.98
C MET A 21 1.60 9.28 6.59
N THR A 22 1.52 7.99 6.31
CA THR A 22 1.02 7.46 5.04
C THR A 22 0.20 6.21 5.28
N LEU A 23 -0.71 5.92 4.34
CA LEU A 23 -1.39 4.63 4.33
C LEU A 23 -0.34 3.50 4.21
N PRO A 24 -0.30 2.54 5.12
CA PRO A 24 0.57 1.38 5.00
C PRO A 24 0.36 0.65 3.68
N THR A 25 1.45 0.41 2.93
CA THR A 25 1.37 -0.26 1.64
C THR A 25 1.60 -1.75 1.78
N PHE A 26 0.58 -2.51 1.45
CA PHE A 26 0.62 -3.97 1.46
C PHE A 26 0.50 -4.53 0.05
N THR A 27 1.20 -5.62 -0.20
CA THR A 27 1.20 -6.32 -1.48
C THR A 27 -0.19 -6.75 -1.92
N GLN A 28 -1.08 -7.00 -0.96
CA GLN A 28 -2.46 -7.38 -1.22
C GLN A 28 -3.22 -6.36 -2.06
N TYR A 29 -2.89 -5.06 -1.93
CA TYR A 29 -3.45 -4.02 -2.79
C TYR A 29 -3.06 -4.19 -4.26
N LEU A 30 -1.87 -4.75 -4.53
CA LEU A 30 -1.38 -4.96 -5.89
C LEU A 30 -2.11 -6.08 -6.64
N ALA A 31 -2.90 -6.88 -5.94
CA ALA A 31 -3.57 -8.01 -6.56
C ALA A 31 -4.61 -7.59 -7.60
N ASP A 32 -5.44 -6.60 -7.31
CA ASP A 32 -6.42 -6.02 -8.24
C ASP A 32 -6.88 -4.60 -7.81
N ASN A 33 -6.07 -3.89 -7.03
CA ASN A 33 -6.37 -2.56 -6.51
C ASN A 33 -5.12 -1.67 -6.48
N GLU A 34 -4.34 -1.72 -7.56
CA GLU A 34 -3.06 -1.01 -7.70
C GLU A 34 -3.21 0.52 -7.54
N PHE A 35 -4.42 1.05 -7.74
CA PHE A 35 -4.73 2.47 -7.53
C PHE A 35 -4.49 2.93 -6.07
N VAL A 36 -4.57 2.04 -5.08
CA VAL A 36 -4.21 2.36 -3.69
C VAL A 36 -2.76 2.82 -3.59
N ILE A 37 -1.86 2.20 -4.37
CA ILE A 37 -0.41 2.45 -4.31
C ILE A 37 -0.01 3.68 -5.11
N SER A 38 -0.62 3.90 -6.27
CA SER A 38 -0.21 4.98 -7.16
C SER A 38 -1.37 5.58 -7.93
N PRO A 39 -1.40 6.94 -8.05
CA PRO A 39 -2.43 7.64 -8.83
C PRO A 39 -2.45 7.26 -10.30
N VAL A 40 -1.33 6.75 -10.82
CA VAL A 40 -1.18 6.44 -12.25
C VAL A 40 -2.12 5.33 -12.73
N TYR A 41 -2.69 4.55 -11.82
CA TYR A 41 -3.63 3.48 -12.15
C TYR A 41 -5.09 3.95 -12.25
N ALA A 42 -5.38 5.23 -11.94
CA ALA A 42 -6.74 5.76 -12.03
C ALA A 42 -7.32 5.60 -13.44
N GLY A 43 -8.51 5.02 -13.53
CA GLY A 43 -9.26 4.84 -14.78
C GLY A 43 -8.73 3.77 -15.72
N ILE A 44 -7.76 2.93 -15.32
CA ILE A 44 -7.33 1.77 -16.11
C ILE A 44 -8.41 0.69 -16.05
N GLY A 45 -8.89 0.27 -17.22
CA GLY A 45 -10.07 -0.55 -17.39
C GLY A 45 -11.27 0.29 -17.83
N ASP A 46 -12.31 -0.32 -18.39
CA ASP A 46 -13.53 0.39 -18.81
C ASP A 46 -14.66 0.22 -17.78
N TYR A 47 -14.31 0.48 -16.51
CA TYR A 47 -15.19 0.28 -15.37
C TYR A 47 -15.09 1.45 -14.39
N VAL A 48 -16.22 1.78 -13.75
CA VAL A 48 -16.19 2.43 -12.44
C VAL A 48 -15.84 1.34 -11.44
N LYS A 49 -14.70 1.45 -10.78
CA LYS A 49 -14.28 0.49 -9.77
C LYS A 49 -14.45 1.08 -8.39
N ILE A 50 -15.07 0.34 -7.49
CA ILE A 50 -15.17 0.70 -6.08
C ILE A 50 -14.69 -0.50 -5.28
N ARG A 51 -13.76 -0.26 -4.33
CA ARG A 51 -13.19 -1.29 -3.45
C ARG A 51 -13.22 -0.81 -2.01
N GLY A 52 -13.72 -1.67 -1.13
CA GLY A 52 -13.54 -1.54 0.31
C GLY A 52 -12.57 -2.60 0.80
N ASN A 53 -11.58 -2.22 1.59
CA ASN A 53 -10.63 -3.14 2.19
C ASN A 53 -10.65 -2.99 3.70
N ALA A 54 -10.57 -4.12 4.40
CA ALA A 54 -10.33 -4.20 5.82
C ALA A 54 -9.11 -5.07 6.06
N LEU A 55 -8.10 -4.50 6.68
CA LEU A 55 -6.81 -5.12 6.98
C LEU A 55 -6.61 -5.10 8.48
N THR A 56 -6.49 -6.26 9.10
CA THR A 56 -6.14 -6.42 10.52
C THR A 56 -4.80 -7.14 10.61
N GLN A 57 -3.83 -6.48 11.21
CA GLN A 57 -2.49 -7.02 11.40
C GLN A 57 -2.37 -7.67 12.77
N TRP A 58 -1.45 -8.64 12.92
CA TRP A 58 -1.06 -9.26 14.17
C TRP A 58 -2.24 -9.71 15.04
N VAL A 59 -3.19 -10.38 14.42
CA VAL A 59 -4.40 -10.86 15.11
C VAL A 59 -4.03 -11.71 16.32
N GLY A 60 -4.57 -11.35 17.48
CA GLY A 60 -4.23 -11.91 18.79
C GLY A 60 -3.47 -10.96 19.71
N ILE A 61 -2.91 -9.88 19.19
CA ILE A 61 -2.27 -8.82 19.98
C ILE A 61 -3.29 -7.71 20.22
N LYS A 62 -3.39 -7.26 21.47
CA LYS A 62 -4.29 -6.14 21.85
C LYS A 62 -3.82 -4.87 21.14
N ASP A 63 -4.78 -4.09 20.66
CA ASP A 63 -4.55 -2.79 19.98
C ASP A 63 -3.60 -2.87 18.76
N ALA A 64 -3.55 -4.04 18.13
CA ALA A 64 -2.79 -4.27 16.90
C ALA A 64 -3.33 -3.41 15.74
N PRO A 65 -2.49 -3.11 14.71
CA PRO A 65 -2.88 -2.24 13.61
C PRO A 65 -4.10 -2.75 12.83
N ASP A 66 -5.06 -1.87 12.61
CA ASP A 66 -6.28 -2.10 11.83
C ASP A 66 -6.49 -0.94 10.85
N THR A 67 -6.57 -1.28 9.56
CA THR A 67 -6.66 -0.32 8.47
C THR A 67 -7.90 -0.57 7.63
N GLN A 68 -8.77 0.42 7.50
CA GLN A 68 -9.89 0.39 6.57
C GLN A 68 -9.65 1.38 5.43
N THR A 69 -9.94 0.95 4.20
CA THR A 69 -9.87 1.84 3.03
C THR A 69 -11.12 1.71 2.17
N LEU A 70 -11.58 2.84 1.64
CA LEU A 70 -12.56 2.88 0.57
C LEU A 70 -11.95 3.61 -0.61
N VAL A 71 -11.96 2.97 -1.77
CA VAL A 71 -11.28 3.41 -2.97
C VAL A 71 -12.25 3.39 -4.13
N GLY A 72 -12.21 4.41 -4.97
CA GLY A 72 -12.96 4.41 -6.22
C GLY A 72 -12.18 5.10 -7.32
N ASP A 73 -12.21 4.52 -8.52
CA ASP A 73 -11.65 5.14 -9.72
C ASP A 73 -12.56 4.95 -10.91
N VAL A 74 -12.52 5.90 -11.81
CA VAL A 74 -13.38 5.98 -12.96
C VAL A 74 -12.63 6.57 -14.14
N ARG A 75 -12.94 6.08 -15.32
CA ARG A 75 -12.43 6.66 -16.56
C ARG A 75 -13.12 7.97 -16.88
N LEU A 76 -12.34 8.99 -17.23
CA LEU A 76 -12.78 10.29 -17.69
C LEU A 76 -12.42 10.48 -19.17
N GLY A 77 -13.36 10.16 -20.07
CA GLY A 77 -13.10 10.16 -21.51
C GLY A 77 -12.17 9.03 -21.97
N GLN A 78 -11.45 9.24 -23.07
CA GLN A 78 -10.71 8.16 -23.71
C GLN A 78 -9.31 7.87 -23.14
N LYS A 79 -8.67 8.86 -22.52
CA LYS A 79 -7.24 8.77 -22.12
C LYS A 79 -6.98 9.21 -20.70
N SER A 80 -7.99 9.59 -19.95
CA SER A 80 -7.81 10.08 -18.59
C SER A 80 -8.65 9.30 -17.60
N GLY A 81 -8.23 9.30 -16.36
CA GLY A 81 -8.96 8.74 -15.26
C GLY A 81 -8.85 9.63 -14.02
N VAL A 82 -9.85 9.53 -13.17
CA VAL A 82 -9.87 10.18 -11.85
C VAL A 82 -10.23 9.13 -10.82
N GLY A 83 -9.82 9.37 -9.59
CA GLY A 83 -10.17 8.49 -8.49
C GLY A 83 -10.02 9.17 -7.15
N GLY A 84 -10.56 8.51 -6.14
CA GLY A 84 -10.48 8.92 -4.76
C GLY A 84 -10.22 7.75 -3.84
N LEU A 85 -9.60 8.03 -2.71
CA LEU A 85 -9.33 7.09 -1.64
C LEU A 85 -9.56 7.81 -0.32
N ILE A 86 -10.23 7.14 0.61
CA ILE A 86 -10.27 7.50 2.02
C ILE A 86 -9.80 6.33 2.84
N TYR A 87 -9.14 6.59 3.95
CA TYR A 87 -8.70 5.54 4.85
C TYR A 87 -8.78 5.98 6.30
N ASN A 88 -8.87 4.99 7.17
CA ASN A 88 -8.71 5.09 8.61
C ASN A 88 -7.77 3.97 9.05
N ASP A 89 -6.76 4.32 9.80
CA ASP A 89 -5.74 3.42 10.32
C ASP A 89 -5.58 3.68 11.82
N SER A 90 -5.63 2.61 12.62
CA SER A 90 -5.40 2.65 14.05
C SER A 90 -4.25 1.71 14.39
N ASN A 91 -3.33 2.16 15.24
CA ASN A 91 -2.20 1.37 15.69
C ASN A 91 -1.87 1.78 17.14
N GLY A 92 -2.28 0.95 18.09
CA GLY A 92 -2.22 1.30 19.50
C GLY A 92 -2.97 2.61 19.76
N ASN A 93 -2.30 3.54 20.43
CA ASN A 93 -2.84 4.86 20.76
C ASN A 93 -2.69 5.89 19.61
N THR A 94 -2.28 5.47 18.42
CA THR A 94 -2.17 6.34 17.27
C THR A 94 -3.30 6.08 16.28
N ARG A 95 -3.84 7.15 15.70
CA ARG A 95 -4.84 7.09 14.64
C ARG A 95 -4.42 7.95 13.47
N GLN A 96 -4.56 7.42 12.28
CA GLN A 96 -4.37 8.14 11.04
C GLN A 96 -5.65 8.09 10.20
N MET A 97 -6.06 9.23 9.70
CA MET A 97 -7.16 9.33 8.73
C MET A 97 -6.68 10.14 7.55
N GLY A 98 -7.06 9.72 6.37
CA GLY A 98 -6.67 10.46 5.19
C GLY A 98 -7.64 10.35 4.03
N ALA A 99 -7.49 11.30 3.12
CA ALA A 99 -8.19 11.32 1.85
C ALA A 99 -7.21 11.67 0.72
N ARG A 100 -7.43 11.08 -0.44
CA ARG A 100 -6.65 11.33 -1.65
C ARG A 100 -7.57 11.49 -2.84
N VAL A 101 -7.30 12.53 -3.67
CA VAL A 101 -7.94 12.70 -4.97
C VAL A 101 -6.86 12.62 -6.03
N SER A 102 -7.10 11.86 -7.09
CA SER A 102 -6.09 11.52 -8.10
C SER A 102 -6.61 11.79 -9.50
N PHE A 103 -5.68 12.17 -10.36
CA PHE A 103 -5.88 12.27 -11.80
C PHE A 103 -4.75 11.52 -12.52
N ALA A 104 -5.11 10.78 -13.57
CA ALA A 104 -4.14 10.12 -14.44
C ALA A 104 -4.42 10.42 -15.91
N HIS A 105 -3.35 10.46 -16.71
CA HIS A 105 -3.43 10.57 -18.16
C HIS A 105 -2.58 9.51 -18.83
N HIS A 106 -3.16 8.83 -19.84
CA HIS A 106 -2.59 7.65 -20.47
C HIS A 106 -2.30 7.94 -21.94
N LEU A 107 -1.02 7.93 -22.29
CA LEU A 107 -0.54 8.18 -23.64
C LEU A 107 -0.29 6.87 -24.40
N THR A 108 -0.69 6.84 -25.64
CA THR A 108 -0.31 5.78 -26.55
C THR A 108 0.98 6.18 -27.27
N LEU A 109 2.06 5.44 -27.02
CA LEU A 109 3.34 5.65 -27.71
C LEU A 109 3.37 4.91 -29.05
N ASN A 110 2.88 3.66 -29.06
CA ASN A 110 2.77 2.86 -30.25
C ASN A 110 1.62 1.86 -30.12
N ASN A 111 0.63 1.96 -31.02
CA ASN A 111 -0.52 1.06 -31.03
C ASN A 111 -0.18 -0.34 -31.55
N ALA A 112 0.78 -0.46 -32.47
CA ALA A 112 1.13 -1.74 -33.07
C ALA A 112 1.81 -2.67 -32.04
N ASP A 113 2.62 -2.09 -31.15
CA ASP A 113 3.37 -2.82 -30.14
C ASP A 113 2.72 -2.75 -28.73
N ASP A 114 1.50 -2.22 -28.63
CA ASP A 114 0.78 -2.01 -27.36
C ASP A 114 1.65 -1.29 -26.30
N ARG A 115 2.33 -0.19 -26.73
CA ARG A 115 3.19 0.61 -25.83
C ARG A 115 2.47 1.83 -25.32
N PHE A 116 2.40 1.96 -24.01
CA PHE A 116 1.70 3.02 -23.32
C PHE A 116 2.56 3.63 -22.22
N LEU A 117 2.43 4.94 -22.05
CA LEU A 117 3.04 5.69 -20.96
C LEU A 117 1.94 6.47 -20.23
N SER A 118 1.87 6.33 -18.93
CA SER A 118 0.85 6.98 -18.11
C SER A 118 1.51 7.84 -17.05
N PHE A 119 0.90 8.98 -16.74
CA PHE A 119 1.30 9.89 -15.66
C PHE A 119 0.13 10.06 -14.71
N GLY A 120 0.43 10.09 -13.43
CA GLY A 120 -0.57 10.32 -12.39
C GLY A 120 -0.09 11.34 -11.38
N ILE A 121 -1.01 12.13 -10.87
CA ILE A 121 -0.82 13.05 -9.76
C ILE A 121 -1.97 12.91 -8.78
N SER A 122 -1.68 13.01 -7.50
CA SER A 122 -2.71 13.10 -6.47
C SER A 122 -2.41 14.18 -5.45
N TYR A 123 -3.47 14.69 -4.86
CA TYR A 123 -3.44 15.52 -3.68
C TYR A 123 -3.91 14.70 -2.49
N ASN A 124 -3.14 14.73 -1.41
CA ASN A 124 -3.39 13.99 -0.18
C ASN A 124 -3.60 14.94 0.99
N ILE A 125 -4.55 14.59 1.85
CA ILE A 125 -4.70 15.17 3.17
C ILE A 125 -4.69 14.03 4.18
N ASN A 126 -3.77 14.09 5.15
CA ASN A 126 -3.63 13.09 6.21
C ASN A 126 -3.68 13.79 7.55
N GLN A 127 -4.49 13.29 8.47
CA GLN A 127 -4.52 13.69 9.85
C GLN A 127 -3.96 12.56 10.72
N PHE A 128 -2.96 12.88 11.50
CA PHE A 128 -2.40 12.00 12.52
C PHE A 128 -2.82 12.49 13.90
N ARG A 129 -3.19 11.56 14.78
CA ARG A 129 -3.55 11.82 16.19
C ARG A 129 -2.81 10.86 17.10
N LEU A 130 -2.32 11.38 18.20
CA LEU A 130 -1.84 10.61 19.34
C LEU A 130 -2.85 10.81 20.49
N GLU A 131 -3.48 9.72 20.94
CA GLU A 131 -4.49 9.71 22.00
C GLU A 131 -3.81 9.40 23.33
N ALA A 132 -3.23 10.42 23.96
CA ALA A 132 -2.45 10.28 25.20
C ALA A 132 -3.30 9.80 26.39
N ASN A 133 -4.60 10.16 26.41
CA ASN A 133 -5.51 9.79 27.49
C ASN A 133 -5.83 8.28 27.56
N GLU A 134 -5.50 7.51 26.52
CA GLU A 134 -5.67 6.06 26.47
C GLU A 134 -4.41 5.30 26.90
N PHE A 135 -3.34 6.02 27.29
CA PHE A 135 -2.12 5.39 27.79
C PHE A 135 -2.33 4.87 29.21
N ASP A 136 -2.25 3.56 29.36
CA ASP A 136 -2.18 2.87 30.65
C ASP A 136 -0.69 2.67 30.99
N SER A 137 -0.11 3.62 31.74
CA SER A 137 1.32 3.65 32.03
C SER A 137 1.76 2.65 33.11
N ASP A 138 0.81 2.16 33.92
CA ASP A 138 1.06 1.25 35.05
C ASP A 138 0.48 -0.15 34.86
N GLY A 139 -0.28 -0.37 33.76
CA GLY A 139 -0.82 -1.68 33.40
C GLY A 139 -1.96 -2.15 34.30
N ASP A 140 -2.58 -1.26 35.05
CA ASP A 140 -3.68 -1.57 35.95
C ASP A 140 -5.05 -1.59 35.26
N GLY A 141 -5.09 -1.28 33.95
CA GLY A 141 -6.28 -1.22 33.13
C GLY A 141 -7.07 0.08 33.26
N THR A 142 -6.58 1.05 34.01
CA THR A 142 -7.15 2.39 34.09
C THR A 142 -6.32 3.35 33.22
N PRO A 143 -6.92 4.11 32.28
CA PRO A 143 -6.20 5.11 31.53
C PRO A 143 -5.53 6.12 32.46
N GLY A 144 -4.22 6.05 32.57
CA GLY A 144 -3.45 6.82 33.54
C GLY A 144 -2.75 8.01 32.89
N VAL A 145 -2.88 9.16 33.52
CA VAL A 145 -2.40 10.49 33.05
C VAL A 145 -0.92 10.72 33.37
N ASN A 146 -0.11 9.73 33.69
CA ASN A 146 1.19 9.97 34.34
C ASN A 146 2.44 9.54 33.59
N ASP A 147 2.42 9.49 32.25
CA ASP A 147 3.69 9.54 31.54
C ASP A 147 4.10 11.01 31.39
N PRO A 148 5.14 11.48 32.13
CA PRO A 148 5.58 12.86 32.02
C PRO A 148 6.09 13.27 30.63
N GLY A 149 6.27 12.31 29.71
CA GLY A 149 6.63 12.53 28.32
C GLY A 149 5.42 12.72 27.39
N ILE A 150 4.22 12.29 27.79
CA ILE A 150 3.00 12.34 26.98
C ILE A 150 1.88 12.98 27.79
N THR A 151 1.86 14.31 27.80
CA THR A 151 0.90 15.07 28.64
C THR A 151 -0.40 15.42 27.94
N ASP A 152 -0.42 15.45 26.59
CA ASP A 152 -1.55 15.96 25.84
C ASP A 152 -1.84 15.16 24.56
N ASN A 153 -3.13 15.10 24.21
CA ASN A 153 -3.54 14.62 22.88
C ASN A 153 -2.96 15.54 21.81
N ARG A 154 -2.24 14.95 20.85
CA ARG A 154 -1.62 15.71 19.77
C ARG A 154 -2.25 15.33 18.44
N SER A 155 -2.47 16.32 17.59
CA SER A 155 -2.89 16.05 16.22
C SER A 155 -2.19 16.99 15.25
N THR A 156 -1.83 16.45 14.10
CA THR A 156 -1.29 17.23 12.99
C THR A 156 -1.96 16.84 11.69
N THR A 157 -2.01 17.79 10.75
CA THR A 157 -2.57 17.56 9.41
C THR A 157 -1.51 17.86 8.38
N ASN A 158 -1.27 16.90 7.50
CA ASN A 158 -0.34 17.01 6.39
C ASN A 158 -1.12 17.11 5.07
N HIS A 159 -0.78 18.11 4.27
CA HIS A 159 -1.25 18.30 2.90
C HIS A 159 -0.09 18.05 1.96
N ASN A 160 -0.20 17.09 1.06
CA ASN A 160 0.92 16.72 0.20
C ASN A 160 0.45 16.24 -1.18
N PHE A 161 1.39 15.90 -2.04
CA PHE A 161 1.12 15.38 -3.37
C PHE A 161 1.89 14.08 -3.60
N ASP A 162 1.32 13.21 -4.44
CA ASP A 162 2.03 12.06 -5.00
C ASP A 162 2.09 12.19 -6.51
N VAL A 163 3.14 11.67 -7.10
CA VAL A 163 3.30 11.58 -8.55
C VAL A 163 3.70 10.17 -8.95
N GLY A 164 3.23 9.73 -10.10
CA GLY A 164 3.53 8.40 -10.61
C GLY A 164 3.69 8.39 -12.11
N VAL A 165 4.49 7.42 -12.58
CA VAL A 165 4.67 7.11 -13.99
C VAL A 165 4.50 5.60 -14.17
N LEU A 166 3.78 5.17 -15.20
CA LEU A 166 3.59 3.76 -15.55
C LEU A 166 3.90 3.54 -17.03
N PHE A 167 4.85 2.69 -17.31
CA PHE A 167 5.11 2.17 -18.64
C PHE A 167 4.51 0.77 -18.81
N ARG A 168 3.85 0.53 -19.95
CA ARG A 168 3.33 -0.78 -20.32
C ARG A 168 3.71 -1.10 -21.77
N SER A 169 4.11 -2.34 -22.02
CA SER A 169 4.44 -2.83 -23.37
C SER A 169 4.10 -4.32 -23.47
N GLY A 170 3.05 -4.63 -24.23
CA GLY A 170 2.50 -5.98 -24.26
C GLY A 170 2.10 -6.43 -22.85
N GLY A 171 2.67 -7.55 -22.38
CA GLY A 171 2.43 -8.05 -21.01
C GLY A 171 3.29 -7.37 -19.94
N PHE A 172 4.36 -6.67 -20.29
CA PHE A 172 5.27 -6.01 -19.36
C PHE A 172 4.65 -4.73 -18.79
N PHE A 173 4.87 -4.48 -17.51
CA PHE A 173 4.55 -3.20 -16.85
C PHE A 173 5.61 -2.82 -15.83
N ALA A 174 5.86 -1.52 -15.71
CA ALA A 174 6.70 -0.94 -14.66
C ALA A 174 6.16 0.42 -14.24
N SER A 175 5.89 0.60 -12.96
CA SER A 175 5.46 1.88 -12.38
C SER A 175 6.45 2.36 -11.33
N LEU A 176 6.70 3.66 -11.35
CA LEU A 176 7.40 4.40 -10.31
C LEU A 176 6.44 5.38 -9.68
N ASN A 177 6.45 5.47 -8.37
CA ASN A 177 5.66 6.42 -7.62
C ASN A 177 6.52 7.10 -6.55
N ALA A 178 6.35 8.41 -6.38
CA ALA A 178 6.88 9.16 -5.26
C ALA A 178 5.70 9.76 -4.50
N SER A 179 5.57 9.41 -3.23
CA SER A 179 4.53 9.90 -2.33
C SER A 179 5.08 10.93 -1.39
N ASN A 180 4.21 11.89 -0.98
CA ASN A 180 4.56 12.99 -0.08
C ASN A 180 5.76 13.82 -0.58
N ILE A 181 5.69 14.28 -1.85
CA ILE A 181 6.81 14.96 -2.51
C ILE A 181 7.19 16.30 -1.90
N LEU A 182 6.26 16.97 -1.21
CA LEU A 182 6.55 18.22 -0.52
C LEU A 182 7.27 17.93 0.79
N ASN A 183 8.45 18.50 0.95
CA ASN A 183 9.16 18.48 2.23
C ASN A 183 8.50 19.46 3.19
N LYS A 184 8.02 18.98 4.33
CA LYS A 184 7.37 19.81 5.37
C LYS A 184 7.92 19.43 6.72
N GLU A 185 8.19 20.42 7.53
CA GLU A 185 8.40 20.27 8.95
C GLU A 185 7.03 20.09 9.62
N LEU A 186 6.91 19.08 10.46
CA LEU A 186 5.70 18.81 11.23
C LEU A 186 5.98 19.13 12.69
N ASP A 187 5.27 20.12 13.23
CA ASP A 187 5.46 20.64 14.59
C ASP A 187 5.26 19.57 15.69
N LEU A 188 4.73 18.41 15.33
CA LEU A 188 4.43 17.34 16.27
C LEU A 188 5.61 16.44 16.60
N PHE A 189 6.60 16.39 15.72
CA PHE A 189 7.76 15.54 15.87
C PHE A 189 8.85 16.23 16.69
N ALA A 190 9.58 15.45 17.48
CA ALA A 190 10.76 15.96 18.18
C ALA A 190 11.84 16.38 17.16
N ILE A 191 12.74 17.30 17.57
CA ILE A 191 13.82 17.78 16.71
C ILE A 191 14.74 16.65 16.20
N SER A 192 14.76 15.52 16.91
CA SER A 192 15.53 14.32 16.55
C SER A 192 14.80 13.34 15.62
N GLU A 193 13.53 13.58 15.31
CA GLU A 193 12.76 12.70 14.44
C GLU A 193 12.88 13.14 12.96
N PRO A 194 13.00 12.20 12.01
CA PRO A 194 13.12 12.55 10.60
C PRO A 194 11.83 13.17 10.08
N ASN A 195 11.93 14.37 9.53
CA ASN A 195 10.79 15.14 9.01
C ASN A 195 10.44 14.81 7.55
N THR A 196 11.23 13.96 6.90
CA THR A 196 11.03 13.59 5.51
C THR A 196 10.03 12.46 5.40
N LEU A 197 8.84 12.76 4.87
CA LEU A 197 7.76 11.78 4.70
C LEU A 197 7.75 11.12 3.32
N ARG A 198 8.74 11.41 2.46
CA ARG A 198 8.77 10.90 1.10
C ARG A 198 9.03 9.41 1.05
N ASN A 199 8.21 8.73 0.24
CA ASN A 199 8.31 7.30 -0.01
C ASN A 199 8.35 7.05 -1.50
N TYR A 200 9.15 6.08 -1.91
CA TYR A 200 9.30 5.70 -3.31
C TYR A 200 8.86 4.25 -3.48
N TYR A 201 8.06 4.01 -4.52
CA TYR A 201 7.56 2.69 -4.87
C TYR A 201 7.93 2.34 -6.30
N LEU A 202 8.46 1.16 -6.50
CA LEU A 202 8.63 0.54 -7.81
C LEU A 202 7.78 -0.73 -7.86
N TYR A 203 6.87 -0.81 -8.81
CA TYR A 203 6.10 -2.03 -9.06
C TYR A 203 6.30 -2.45 -10.52
N THR A 204 6.82 -3.64 -10.73
CA THR A 204 7.09 -4.18 -12.06
C THR A 204 6.70 -5.64 -12.15
N GLY A 205 6.30 -6.06 -13.33
CA GLY A 205 5.91 -7.44 -13.57
C GLY A 205 5.62 -7.73 -15.02
N TYR A 206 5.20 -8.96 -15.26
CA TYR A 206 4.86 -9.43 -16.58
C TYR A 206 3.58 -10.29 -16.55
N ARG A 207 2.60 -9.97 -17.39
CA ARG A 207 1.36 -10.74 -17.58
C ARG A 207 1.54 -11.67 -18.77
N TYR A 208 1.65 -12.95 -18.51
CA TYR A 208 1.87 -13.96 -19.51
C TYR A 208 0.62 -14.77 -19.79
N LYS A 209 0.17 -14.75 -21.05
CA LYS A 209 -0.83 -15.66 -21.62
C LYS A 209 -0.21 -16.43 -22.77
N LYS A 210 -0.32 -17.74 -22.77
CA LYS A 210 0.22 -18.59 -23.86
C LYS A 210 -0.40 -18.24 -25.21
N LYS A 211 -1.69 -17.90 -25.24
CA LYS A 211 -2.46 -17.41 -26.39
C LYS A 211 -3.49 -16.39 -25.90
N ILE A 212 -3.99 -15.52 -26.74
CA ILE A 212 -5.07 -14.58 -26.40
C ILE A 212 -6.31 -15.32 -25.89
N THR A 213 -6.60 -16.51 -26.42
CA THR A 213 -7.71 -17.37 -26.01
C THR A 213 -7.42 -18.23 -24.78
N SER A 214 -6.21 -18.14 -24.21
CA SER A 214 -5.86 -18.91 -23.02
C SER A 214 -6.67 -18.42 -21.82
N ARG A 215 -7.27 -19.38 -21.08
CA ARG A 215 -7.95 -19.06 -19.83
C ARG A 215 -7.01 -18.77 -18.67
N PHE A 216 -5.76 -19.22 -18.76
CA PHE A 216 -4.76 -19.01 -17.72
C PHE A 216 -3.84 -17.83 -18.07
N GLU A 217 -3.67 -16.94 -17.10
CA GLU A 217 -2.74 -15.84 -17.11
C GLU A 217 -1.84 -15.92 -15.87
N TRP A 218 -0.54 -15.79 -16.08
CA TRP A 218 0.46 -15.77 -15.02
C TRP A 218 1.03 -14.36 -14.89
N GLU A 219 1.17 -13.88 -13.66
CA GLU A 219 1.69 -12.55 -13.38
C GLU A 219 2.75 -12.63 -12.27
N PRO A 220 4.03 -12.96 -12.61
CA PRO A 220 5.14 -12.68 -11.73
C PRO A 220 5.34 -11.17 -11.60
N SER A 221 5.58 -10.69 -10.37
CA SER A 221 5.82 -9.28 -10.13
C SER A 221 6.72 -9.05 -8.92
N VAL A 222 7.34 -7.86 -8.89
CA VAL A 222 8.18 -7.39 -7.80
C VAL A 222 7.69 -6.00 -7.41
N PHE A 223 7.51 -5.80 -6.11
CA PHE A 223 7.22 -4.51 -5.53
C PHE A 223 8.35 -4.13 -4.56
N TYR A 224 8.95 -2.98 -4.79
CA TYR A 224 9.99 -2.40 -3.96
C TYR A 224 9.49 -1.10 -3.37
N GLN A 225 9.72 -0.91 -2.08
CA GLN A 225 9.46 0.36 -1.40
C GLN A 225 10.67 0.84 -0.62
N LEU A 226 10.88 2.16 -0.64
CA LEU A 226 11.94 2.86 0.06
C LEU A 226 11.35 4.04 0.83
N PHE A 227 11.63 4.10 2.12
CA PHE A 227 11.31 5.22 2.98
C PHE A 227 12.52 6.14 3.11
N GLU A 228 12.39 7.39 2.64
CA GLU A 228 13.50 8.35 2.64
C GLU A 228 13.89 8.78 4.06
N SER A 229 12.94 8.74 5.01
CA SER A 229 13.12 9.19 6.38
C SER A 229 14.26 8.48 7.12
N ASP A 230 14.32 7.16 6.99
CA ASP A 230 15.27 6.29 7.70
C ASP A 230 16.04 5.34 6.77
N GLY A 231 15.79 5.41 5.47
CA GLY A 231 16.43 4.57 4.46
C GLY A 231 15.96 3.13 4.45
N ARG A 232 14.94 2.75 5.25
CA ARG A 232 14.38 1.40 5.22
C ARG A 232 13.85 1.08 3.84
N SER A 233 14.05 -0.15 3.43
CA SER A 233 13.48 -0.64 2.19
C SER A 233 13.03 -2.09 2.33
N SER A 234 11.97 -2.43 1.61
CA SER A 234 11.49 -3.81 1.52
C SER A 234 11.19 -4.19 0.08
N THR A 235 11.27 -5.49 -0.19
CA THR A 235 10.93 -6.07 -1.48
C THR A 235 9.92 -7.17 -1.30
N ASP A 236 8.88 -7.13 -2.15
CA ASP A 236 7.90 -8.19 -2.27
C ASP A 236 8.08 -8.89 -3.60
N VAL A 237 8.25 -10.20 -3.58
CA VAL A 237 8.22 -11.05 -4.78
C VAL A 237 6.87 -11.76 -4.81
N ASN A 238 6.15 -11.61 -5.91
CA ASN A 238 4.79 -12.08 -6.04
C ASN A 238 4.64 -12.99 -7.26
N MET A 239 3.80 -13.99 -7.12
CA MET A 239 3.31 -14.80 -8.22
C MET A 239 1.79 -14.88 -8.13
N LYS A 240 1.10 -14.41 -9.16
CA LYS A 240 -0.35 -14.50 -9.29
C LYS A 240 -0.71 -15.30 -10.53
N MET A 241 -1.69 -16.17 -10.41
CA MET A 241 -2.31 -16.92 -11.50
C MET A 241 -3.78 -16.52 -11.57
N ARG A 242 -4.26 -16.15 -12.75
CA ARG A 242 -5.66 -15.81 -13.00
C ARG A 242 -6.25 -16.82 -14.00
N PHE A 243 -7.43 -17.32 -13.66
CA PHE A 243 -8.25 -18.15 -14.52
C PHE A 243 -9.45 -17.33 -15.01
N TRP A 244 -9.55 -17.14 -16.32
CA TRP A 244 -10.60 -16.39 -16.99
C TRP A 244 -11.73 -17.30 -17.42
N ASP A 245 -12.96 -16.89 -17.13
CA ASP A 245 -14.19 -17.48 -17.61
C ASP A 245 -15.05 -16.37 -18.23
N PHE A 246 -14.81 -16.09 -19.52
CA PHE A 246 -15.36 -14.93 -20.26
C PHE A 246 -14.92 -13.61 -19.62
N GLU A 247 -15.86 -12.85 -19.05
CA GLU A 247 -15.62 -11.59 -18.34
C GLU A 247 -15.35 -11.77 -16.84
N ASP A 248 -15.66 -12.96 -16.34
CA ASP A 248 -15.40 -13.36 -14.96
C ASP A 248 -13.98 -13.89 -14.82
N TYR A 249 -13.43 -13.82 -13.63
CA TYR A 249 -12.15 -14.46 -13.34
C TYR A 249 -12.02 -14.86 -11.87
N TYR A 250 -11.24 -15.90 -11.67
CA TYR A 250 -10.75 -16.34 -10.37
C TYR A 250 -9.24 -16.22 -10.36
N TRP A 251 -8.67 -15.86 -9.24
CA TRP A 251 -7.21 -15.78 -9.13
C TRP A 251 -6.72 -16.28 -7.78
N ALA A 252 -5.49 -16.80 -7.80
CA ALA A 252 -4.74 -17.17 -6.61
C ALA A 252 -3.32 -16.62 -6.75
N GLY A 253 -2.71 -16.28 -5.64
CA GLY A 253 -1.35 -15.78 -5.61
C GLY A 253 -0.65 -16.07 -4.31
N ILE A 254 0.65 -15.87 -4.34
CA ILE A 254 1.51 -15.92 -3.16
C ILE A 254 2.45 -14.72 -3.19
N SER A 255 2.70 -14.15 -2.03
CA SER A 255 3.61 -13.03 -1.82
C SER A 255 4.68 -13.41 -0.80
N TYR A 256 5.90 -13.00 -1.03
CA TYR A 256 7.01 -13.11 -0.10
C TYR A 256 7.65 -11.74 0.08
N ARG A 257 7.60 -11.18 1.31
CA ARG A 257 8.19 -9.88 1.66
C ARG A 257 9.43 -10.06 2.52
N PHE A 258 10.47 -9.30 2.22
CA PHE A 258 11.71 -9.25 3.01
C PHE A 258 12.26 -7.83 3.13
N LEU A 259 13.05 -7.58 4.18
CA LEU A 259 13.80 -6.35 4.37
C LEU A 259 15.11 -6.41 3.59
N ASN A 260 15.45 -5.32 2.89
CA ASN A 260 16.66 -5.27 2.06
C ASN A 260 17.93 -4.95 2.89
N ASP A 261 17.78 -4.17 3.95
CA ASP A 261 18.85 -3.76 4.87
C ASP A 261 19.30 -4.89 5.83
N GLN A 262 18.47 -5.91 6.01
CA GLN A 262 18.76 -7.07 6.86
C GLN A 262 19.03 -8.36 6.08
N PHE A 263 19.65 -8.23 4.91
CA PHE A 263 20.06 -9.34 4.05
C PHE A 263 18.96 -10.39 3.86
N PHE A 264 17.89 -9.98 3.17
CA PHE A 264 16.76 -10.84 2.84
C PHE A 264 16.03 -11.48 4.05
N THR A 265 16.08 -10.83 5.21
CA THR A 265 15.33 -11.30 6.38
C THR A 265 13.82 -11.32 6.01
N PRO A 266 13.19 -12.49 6.07
CA PRO A 266 11.77 -12.61 5.73
C PRO A 266 10.93 -11.86 6.76
N LEU A 267 9.96 -11.08 6.28
CA LEU A 267 8.95 -10.43 7.09
C LEU A 267 7.66 -11.23 7.13
N ASN A 268 7.18 -11.59 5.95
CA ASN A 268 5.96 -12.36 5.83
C ASN A 268 5.88 -13.15 4.51
N VAL A 269 5.09 -14.20 4.55
CA VAL A 269 4.70 -14.99 3.39
C VAL A 269 3.19 -15.13 3.40
N GLY A 270 2.53 -14.86 2.27
CA GLY A 270 1.08 -14.88 2.28
C GLY A 270 0.41 -15.38 1.01
N PRO A 271 -0.45 -16.41 1.14
CA PRO A 271 -1.38 -16.76 0.10
C PRO A 271 -2.48 -15.71 -0.04
N MET A 272 -2.93 -15.52 -1.27
CA MET A 272 -3.99 -14.59 -1.65
C MET A 272 -4.91 -15.28 -2.64
N VAL A 273 -6.20 -15.04 -2.54
CA VAL A 273 -7.21 -15.52 -3.48
C VAL A 273 -8.25 -14.45 -3.75
N GLY A 274 -8.87 -14.50 -4.91
CA GLY A 274 -9.97 -13.60 -5.20
C GLY A 274 -10.74 -14.00 -6.44
N MET A 275 -11.86 -13.32 -6.65
CA MET A 275 -12.72 -13.54 -7.79
C MET A 275 -13.45 -12.26 -8.20
N LYS A 276 -13.74 -12.17 -9.49
CA LYS A 276 -14.72 -11.24 -10.06
C LYS A 276 -15.81 -12.05 -10.73
N LYS A 277 -17.05 -11.83 -10.34
CA LYS A 277 -18.22 -12.46 -10.96
C LYS A 277 -19.28 -11.40 -11.25
N GLY A 278 -19.54 -11.19 -12.53
CA GLY A 278 -20.36 -10.07 -12.98
C GLY A 278 -19.77 -8.73 -12.54
N ALA A 279 -20.56 -7.93 -11.82
CA ALA A 279 -20.10 -6.67 -11.27
C ALA A 279 -19.39 -6.80 -9.91
N PHE A 280 -19.46 -7.96 -9.25
CA PHE A 280 -18.95 -8.11 -7.89
C PHE A 280 -17.52 -8.61 -7.87
N TYR A 281 -16.72 -8.05 -6.95
CA TYR A 281 -15.36 -8.42 -6.66
C TYR A 281 -15.22 -8.83 -5.20
N PHE A 282 -14.50 -9.92 -4.94
CA PHE A 282 -14.13 -10.37 -3.61
C PHE A 282 -12.69 -10.89 -3.61
N ALA A 283 -11.94 -10.54 -2.58
CA ALA A 283 -10.63 -11.13 -2.36
C ALA A 283 -10.34 -11.29 -0.86
N TYR A 284 -9.49 -12.25 -0.57
CA TYR A 284 -8.96 -12.50 0.76
C TYR A 284 -7.47 -12.79 0.68
N SER A 285 -6.73 -12.24 1.61
CA SER A 285 -5.32 -12.58 1.78
C SER A 285 -5.01 -12.84 3.25
N TYR A 286 -4.11 -13.78 3.44
CA TYR A 286 -3.55 -14.14 4.73
C TYR A 286 -2.04 -14.02 4.67
N GLN A 287 -1.41 -13.41 5.69
CA GLN A 287 0.03 -13.29 5.74
C GLN A 287 0.56 -13.90 7.03
N LEU A 288 1.36 -14.93 6.88
CA LEU A 288 2.15 -15.51 7.94
C LEU A 288 3.33 -14.58 8.23
N ILE A 289 3.44 -14.16 9.48
CA ILE A 289 4.58 -13.40 9.97
C ILE A 289 5.71 -14.40 10.24
N THR A 290 6.93 -14.05 9.83
CA THR A 290 8.08 -14.97 9.92
C THR A 290 9.13 -14.52 10.95
N ASN A 291 8.84 -13.48 11.71
CA ASN A 291 9.68 -12.98 12.80
C ASN A 291 9.16 -13.43 14.19
N GLU A 292 9.77 -12.94 15.26
CA GLU A 292 9.44 -13.32 16.64
C GLU A 292 7.99 -13.03 17.05
N ILE A 293 7.32 -12.08 16.39
CA ILE A 293 5.90 -11.74 16.62
C ILE A 293 4.98 -12.93 16.31
N GLN A 294 5.43 -13.89 15.48
CA GLN A 294 4.68 -15.10 15.15
C GLN A 294 4.23 -15.88 16.41
N ALA A 295 5.00 -15.83 17.49
CA ALA A 295 4.66 -16.53 18.74
C ALA A 295 3.42 -15.94 19.42
N TYR A 296 3.06 -14.70 19.13
CA TYR A 296 1.98 -13.95 19.79
C TYR A 296 0.82 -13.62 18.86
N SER A 297 0.98 -13.84 17.55
CA SER A 297 0.02 -13.42 16.53
C SER A 297 -0.34 -14.58 15.60
N THR A 298 -1.59 -14.65 15.22
CA THR A 298 -2.07 -15.60 14.20
C THR A 298 -1.85 -15.10 12.76
N GLY A 299 -1.24 -13.94 12.57
CA GLY A 299 -0.92 -13.36 11.26
C GLY A 299 -1.71 -12.10 10.93
N THR A 300 -1.64 -11.71 9.67
CA THR A 300 -2.34 -10.54 9.12
C THR A 300 -3.39 -10.99 8.12
N HIS A 301 -4.58 -10.43 8.21
CA HIS A 301 -5.72 -10.76 7.35
C HIS A 301 -6.18 -9.51 6.61
N MET A 302 -6.50 -9.67 5.33
CA MET A 302 -7.13 -8.61 4.55
C MET A 302 -8.30 -9.17 3.75
N VAL A 303 -9.44 -8.50 3.87
CA VAL A 303 -10.63 -8.75 3.05
C VAL A 303 -10.82 -7.57 2.12
N THR A 304 -11.10 -7.84 0.87
CA THR A 304 -11.47 -6.84 -0.13
C THR A 304 -12.83 -7.20 -0.73
N ILE A 305 -13.74 -6.25 -0.74
CA ILE A 305 -15.02 -6.34 -1.44
C ILE A 305 -15.15 -5.20 -2.43
N GLY A 306 -15.85 -5.40 -3.52
CA GLY A 306 -16.01 -4.31 -4.47
C GLY A 306 -17.01 -4.56 -5.58
N VAL A 307 -17.18 -3.54 -6.39
CA VAL A 307 -18.01 -3.56 -7.58
C VAL A 307 -17.29 -2.92 -8.76
N ASP A 308 -17.48 -3.50 -9.95
CA ASP A 308 -16.99 -3.03 -11.25
C ASP A 308 -18.19 -2.78 -12.14
N ILE A 309 -18.51 -1.52 -12.39
CA ILE A 309 -19.63 -1.13 -13.25
C ILE A 309 -19.06 -0.75 -14.61
N PHE A 310 -19.46 -1.49 -15.65
CA PHE A 310 -19.00 -1.24 -17.01
C PHE A 310 -19.47 0.12 -17.52
N GLN A 311 -18.55 0.90 -18.12
CA GLN A 311 -18.85 2.25 -18.62
C GLN A 311 -19.13 2.29 -20.13
N GLY A 312 -18.41 1.48 -20.92
CA GLY A 312 -18.57 1.47 -22.39
C GLY A 312 -18.09 2.75 -23.08
N ILE A 313 -17.17 3.50 -22.44
CA ILE A 313 -16.82 4.85 -22.93
C ILE A 313 -15.67 4.82 -23.92
N SER A 314 -14.79 3.83 -23.88
CA SER A 314 -13.51 3.96 -24.57
C SER A 314 -13.12 2.77 -25.44
N ASN A 315 -12.64 3.13 -26.64
CA ASN A 315 -11.94 2.22 -27.55
C ASN A 315 -10.40 2.32 -27.45
N CYS A 316 -9.84 3.15 -26.52
CA CYS A 316 -8.40 3.28 -26.39
C CYS A 316 -7.79 2.06 -25.71
N ARG A 317 -6.89 1.36 -26.40
CA ARG A 317 -6.07 0.28 -25.83
C ARG A 317 -5.21 0.76 -24.65
N CYS A 318 -4.87 2.05 -24.61
CA CYS A 318 -4.07 2.64 -23.53
C CYS A 318 -4.71 2.51 -22.13
N MET A 319 -6.01 2.29 -22.07
CA MET A 319 -6.77 2.15 -20.85
C MET A 319 -7.20 0.69 -20.56
N MET A 320 -6.93 -0.22 -21.50
CA MET A 320 -7.19 -1.65 -21.26
C MET A 320 -6.15 -2.20 -20.28
N ARG A 321 -6.57 -3.14 -19.44
CA ARG A 321 -5.71 -3.77 -18.45
C ARG A 321 -4.85 -4.86 -19.10
#